data_630d2778f2a29be6c41ee52572c0cb79
#
_entry.id   630d2778f2a29be6c41ee52572c0cb79
#
_cell.length_a   1.000
_cell.length_b   1.000
_cell.length_c   1.000
_cell.angle_alpha   90.00
_cell.angle_beta   90.00
_cell.angle_gamma   90.00
#
_symmetry.space_group_name_H-M   'P 1'
#
loop_
_entity.id
_entity.type
_entity.pdbx_description
1 polymer ?
#
loop_
_entity_poly.entity_id
_entity_poly.type
_entity_poly.pdbx_seq_one_letter_code
_entity_poly.pdbx_strand_id
1 'polypeptide(L)'
;MRITETAISGLLIIDLDVHGDNRGWFKENWQREKFTGLAPELASFQPVQNNISFNHAGATRGLHAEPETAVFVPRGVANGFQALEETSYCYLVNEHWSAEARYAAVNLNIVDWPLEPTEISEKDKQHPALTDVSPMTARRILVTGANGQLGRALKRLLTDAEFCSHADFDITNPPERNWKQYSTIINCAAYNDVNGAENDRAAAWAVNAEGPAKLARIAAENQITLVHVSSDYIFDGA
;
A
#
# COMPACT_ATOMS: atom_id res chain seq x y z
N MET A 1 21.51 -1.34 14.90
CA MET A 1 20.47 -1.78 13.97
C MET A 1 21.08 -2.00 12.59
N ARG A 2 20.77 -3.11 11.93
CA ARG A 2 21.22 -3.45 10.57
C ARG A 2 20.02 -3.86 9.74
N ILE A 3 19.98 -3.46 8.46
CA ILE A 3 18.94 -3.86 7.51
C ILE A 3 19.61 -4.69 6.42
N THR A 4 19.00 -5.81 6.09
CA THR A 4 19.49 -6.77 5.08
C THR A 4 18.39 -7.01 4.05
N GLU A 5 18.72 -6.81 2.77
CA GLU A 5 17.84 -7.18 1.66
C GLU A 5 17.76 -8.70 1.50
N THR A 6 16.65 -9.18 0.97
CA THR A 6 16.46 -10.61 0.68
C THR A 6 16.34 -10.86 -0.83
N ALA A 7 16.23 -12.14 -1.22
CA ALA A 7 15.97 -12.52 -2.61
C ALA A 7 14.58 -12.06 -3.11
N ILE A 8 13.66 -11.72 -2.21
CA ILE A 8 12.34 -11.18 -2.54
C ILE A 8 12.44 -9.66 -2.51
N SER A 9 12.22 -9.02 -3.65
CA SER A 9 12.32 -7.56 -3.78
C SER A 9 11.45 -6.82 -2.77
N GLY A 10 12.07 -5.91 -2.01
CA GLY A 10 11.42 -5.09 -0.99
C GLY A 10 11.15 -5.80 0.35
N LEU A 11 11.40 -7.10 0.46
CA LEU A 11 11.36 -7.82 1.73
C LEU A 11 12.69 -7.60 2.47
N LEU A 12 12.61 -7.01 3.66
CA LEU A 12 13.78 -6.63 4.44
C LEU A 12 13.80 -7.38 5.78
N ILE A 13 15.00 -7.82 6.18
CA ILE A 13 15.28 -8.32 7.54
C ILE A 13 15.95 -7.18 8.30
N ILE A 14 15.47 -6.89 9.50
CA ILE A 14 15.90 -5.78 10.32
C ILE A 14 16.37 -6.32 11.67
N ASP A 15 17.68 -6.31 11.90
CA ASP A 15 18.26 -6.63 13.21
C ASP A 15 18.13 -5.39 14.10
N LEU A 16 17.34 -5.48 15.16
CA LEU A 16 17.08 -4.40 16.10
C LEU A 16 18.15 -4.35 17.19
N ASP A 17 18.44 -3.14 17.68
CA ASP A 17 19.28 -2.99 18.87
C ASP A 17 18.44 -3.32 20.10
N VAL A 18 18.89 -4.32 20.87
CA VAL A 18 18.29 -4.71 22.15
C VAL A 18 19.17 -4.25 23.29
N HIS A 19 18.58 -3.58 24.26
CA HIS A 19 19.24 -3.06 25.44
C HIS A 19 18.76 -3.82 26.68
N GLY A 20 19.64 -4.63 27.29
CA GLY A 20 19.34 -5.43 28.49
C GLY A 20 19.87 -4.81 29.78
N ASP A 21 19.14 -4.98 30.90
CA ASP A 21 19.59 -4.71 32.25
C ASP A 21 18.96 -5.71 33.25
N ASN A 22 19.17 -5.53 34.56
CA ASN A 22 18.65 -6.43 35.59
C ASN A 22 17.13 -6.53 35.68
N ARG A 23 16.39 -5.70 34.98
CA ARG A 23 14.91 -5.71 34.90
C ARG A 23 14.38 -6.47 33.68
N GLY A 24 15.28 -6.80 32.70
CA GLY A 24 14.94 -7.42 31.45
C GLY A 24 15.59 -6.69 30.27
N TRP A 25 14.85 -6.55 29.17
CA TRP A 25 15.34 -5.89 27.97
C TRP A 25 14.32 -4.89 27.40
N PHE A 26 14.85 -3.91 26.66
CA PHE A 26 14.09 -2.92 25.89
C PHE A 26 14.61 -2.88 24.46
N LYS A 27 13.71 -2.77 23.50
CA LYS A 27 14.03 -2.47 22.10
C LYS A 27 13.06 -1.47 21.54
N GLU A 28 13.54 -0.66 20.61
CA GLU A 28 12.72 0.20 19.78
C GLU A 28 12.22 -0.59 18.55
N ASN A 29 10.93 -0.84 18.49
CA ASN A 29 10.34 -1.68 17.44
C ASN A 29 10.11 -0.91 16.14
N TRP A 30 9.84 0.39 16.22
CA TRP A 30 9.65 1.28 15.08
C TRP A 30 9.92 2.73 15.45
N GLN A 31 10.73 3.40 14.63
CA GLN A 31 10.96 4.84 14.68
C GLN A 31 11.19 5.33 13.25
N ARG A 32 10.25 6.13 12.73
CA ARG A 32 10.17 6.48 11.32
C ARG A 32 11.48 7.03 10.75
N GLU A 33 12.01 8.10 11.32
CA GLU A 33 13.18 8.80 10.79
C GLU A 33 14.41 7.89 10.76
N LYS A 34 14.62 7.11 11.81
CA LYS A 34 15.73 6.17 11.94
C LYS A 34 15.65 5.06 10.87
N PHE A 35 14.47 4.46 10.71
CA PHE A 35 14.27 3.36 9.78
C PHE A 35 14.31 3.82 8.32
N THR A 36 13.65 4.94 7.98
CA THR A 36 13.68 5.48 6.61
C THR A 36 15.04 6.04 6.22
N GLY A 37 15.83 6.50 7.19
CA GLY A 37 17.21 6.93 6.95
C GLY A 37 18.14 5.77 6.60
N LEU A 38 17.81 4.54 7.00
CA LEU A 38 18.59 3.33 6.70
C LEU A 38 18.10 2.59 5.45
N ALA A 39 16.79 2.61 5.18
CA ALA A 39 16.19 2.00 4.00
C ALA A 39 15.06 2.89 3.46
N PRO A 40 15.29 3.59 2.34
CA PRO A 40 14.29 4.48 1.73
C PRO A 40 12.97 3.79 1.39
N GLU A 41 12.97 2.48 1.13
CA GLU A 41 11.79 1.65 0.88
C GLU A 41 10.78 1.71 2.02
N LEU A 42 11.26 1.92 3.26
CA LEU A 42 10.43 2.05 4.45
C LEU A 42 9.68 3.40 4.53
N ALA A 43 9.98 4.36 3.65
CA ALA A 43 9.30 5.65 3.64
C ALA A 43 7.80 5.53 3.37
N SER A 44 7.38 4.51 2.62
CA SER A 44 5.98 4.20 2.33
C SER A 44 5.27 3.52 3.51
N PHE A 45 6.00 3.04 4.50
CA PHE A 45 5.44 2.39 5.69
C PHE A 45 4.99 3.44 6.71
N GLN A 46 3.67 3.52 6.88
CA GLN A 46 3.01 4.45 7.80
C GLN A 46 2.03 3.66 8.67
N PRO A 47 2.53 3.00 9.72
CA PRO A 47 1.70 2.12 10.53
C PRO A 47 0.60 2.92 11.23
N VAL A 48 -0.62 2.43 11.12
CA VAL A 48 -1.83 2.99 11.75
C VAL A 48 -2.43 2.05 12.79
N GLN A 49 -1.97 0.80 12.83
CA GLN A 49 -2.44 -0.20 13.78
C GLN A 49 -1.25 -1.08 14.23
N ASN A 50 -1.21 -1.38 15.52
CA ASN A 50 -0.29 -2.33 16.14
C ASN A 50 -1.07 -3.49 16.74
N ASN A 51 -0.64 -4.71 16.48
CA ASN A 51 -1.25 -5.92 17.02
C ASN A 51 -0.19 -6.72 17.76
N ILE A 52 -0.62 -7.39 18.83
CA ILE A 52 0.19 -8.34 19.58
C ILE A 52 -0.60 -9.64 19.67
N SER A 53 0.02 -10.76 19.33
CA SER A 53 -0.55 -12.10 19.55
C SER A 53 0.39 -12.93 20.40
N PHE A 54 -0.15 -13.57 21.43
CA PHE A 54 0.54 -14.62 22.15
C PHE A 54 0.33 -15.96 21.45
N ASN A 55 1.36 -16.78 21.38
CA ASN A 55 1.35 -18.06 20.68
C ASN A 55 2.04 -19.11 21.52
N HIS A 56 1.41 -20.29 21.67
CA HIS A 56 2.04 -21.47 22.27
C HIS A 56 3.04 -22.11 21.30
N ALA A 57 4.00 -22.87 21.80
CA ALA A 57 4.93 -23.62 20.99
C ALA A 57 4.19 -24.54 20.00
N GLY A 58 4.64 -24.59 18.75
CA GLY A 58 4.02 -25.33 17.66
C GLY A 58 2.84 -24.61 16.98
N ALA A 59 2.29 -23.54 17.57
CA ALA A 59 1.25 -22.74 16.91
C ALA A 59 1.80 -22.13 15.62
N THR A 60 1.12 -22.38 14.51
CA THR A 60 1.57 -21.97 13.17
C THR A 60 0.66 -20.91 12.60
N ARG A 61 1.25 -19.79 12.22
CA ARG A 61 0.59 -18.64 11.58
C ARG A 61 1.43 -18.09 10.42
N GLY A 62 2.17 -18.93 9.69
CA GLY A 62 3.08 -18.53 8.64
C GLY A 62 4.49 -18.10 9.15
N LEU A 63 5.41 -17.54 8.36
CA LEU A 63 6.87 -17.46 8.58
C LEU A 63 7.34 -16.65 9.80
N HIS A 64 8.51 -16.99 10.36
CA HIS A 64 9.01 -16.64 11.70
C HIS A 64 10.00 -15.46 11.76
N ALA A 65 10.08 -14.79 12.93
CA ALA A 65 11.13 -13.85 13.30
C ALA A 65 11.66 -14.14 14.71
N GLU A 66 12.98 -14.03 14.91
CA GLU A 66 13.63 -14.13 16.22
C GLU A 66 13.35 -12.88 17.10
N PRO A 67 13.54 -12.93 18.44
CA PRO A 67 13.24 -11.83 19.36
C PRO A 67 13.92 -10.50 19.00
N GLU A 68 15.08 -10.55 18.36
CA GLU A 68 15.90 -9.39 18.02
C GLU A 68 15.71 -8.93 16.56
N THR A 69 14.91 -9.66 15.78
CA THR A 69 14.71 -9.43 14.36
C THR A 69 13.29 -8.95 14.06
N ALA A 70 13.18 -7.95 13.22
CA ALA A 70 11.92 -7.57 12.58
C ALA A 70 12.00 -7.87 11.09
N VAL A 71 10.85 -8.17 10.48
CA VAL A 71 10.73 -8.39 9.04
C VAL A 71 9.78 -7.34 8.47
N PHE A 72 10.26 -6.56 7.50
CA PHE A 72 9.40 -5.70 6.71
C PHE A 72 8.89 -6.46 5.50
N VAL A 73 7.57 -6.67 5.44
CA VAL A 73 6.90 -7.41 4.36
C VAL A 73 6.22 -6.41 3.45
N PRO A 74 6.65 -6.27 2.19
CA PRO A 74 6.03 -5.34 1.26
C PRO A 74 4.65 -5.84 0.81
N ARG A 75 3.87 -4.94 0.21
CA ARG A 75 2.55 -5.29 -0.36
C ARG A 75 2.68 -6.40 -1.40
N GLY A 76 1.76 -7.35 -1.36
CA GLY A 76 1.71 -8.47 -2.31
C GLY A 76 2.57 -9.68 -1.93
N VAL A 77 3.36 -9.60 -0.86
CA VAL A 77 4.13 -10.73 -0.33
C VAL A 77 3.32 -11.40 0.78
N ALA A 78 3.07 -12.69 0.63
CA ALA A 78 2.46 -13.50 1.67
C ALA A 78 3.49 -13.76 2.78
N ASN A 79 3.03 -13.71 4.01
CA ASN A 79 3.85 -14.01 5.17
C ASN A 79 3.10 -14.88 6.17
N GLY A 80 3.85 -15.44 7.06
CA GLY A 80 3.29 -16.20 8.11
C GLY A 80 4.41 -16.64 9.08
N PHE A 81 4.17 -17.38 10.23
CA PHE A 81 5.18 -17.83 11.19
C PHE A 81 4.77 -19.09 11.95
N GLN A 82 5.75 -19.81 12.49
CA GLN A 82 5.55 -20.85 13.50
C GLN A 82 6.28 -20.46 14.78
N ALA A 83 5.59 -20.52 15.91
CA ALA A 83 6.18 -20.30 17.21
C ALA A 83 6.99 -21.54 17.62
N LEU A 84 8.30 -21.42 17.76
CA LEU A 84 9.17 -22.53 18.21
C LEU A 84 9.10 -22.72 19.71
N GLU A 85 8.75 -21.67 20.45
CA GLU A 85 8.49 -21.64 21.88
C GLU A 85 7.34 -20.69 22.19
N GLU A 86 6.92 -20.55 23.44
CA GLU A 86 5.89 -19.55 23.80
C GLU A 86 6.36 -18.14 23.45
N THR A 87 5.62 -17.48 22.56
CA THR A 87 6.07 -16.25 21.92
C THR A 87 4.98 -15.20 21.81
N SER A 88 5.32 -13.98 22.14
CA SER A 88 4.49 -12.80 21.80
C SER A 88 4.96 -12.20 20.48
N TYR A 89 4.13 -12.26 19.47
CA TYR A 89 4.39 -11.69 18.14
C TYR A 89 3.70 -10.33 18.01
N CYS A 90 4.51 -9.29 17.74
CA CYS A 90 4.04 -7.92 17.54
C CYS A 90 4.19 -7.53 16.07
N TYR A 91 3.15 -6.96 15.47
CA TYR A 91 3.21 -6.49 14.09
C TYR A 91 2.44 -5.19 13.88
N LEU A 92 3.00 -4.36 13.03
CA LEU A 92 2.46 -3.07 12.63
C LEU A 92 1.91 -3.17 11.22
N VAL A 93 0.80 -2.51 10.93
CA VAL A 93 0.17 -2.51 9.61
C VAL A 93 -0.21 -1.10 9.16
N ASN A 94 -0.15 -0.86 7.85
CA ASN A 94 -0.47 0.43 7.23
C ASN A 94 -1.97 0.73 7.13
N GLU A 95 -2.81 -0.28 7.32
CA GLU A 95 -4.26 -0.16 7.15
C GLU A 95 -4.98 -0.74 8.35
N HIS A 96 -6.12 -0.14 8.73
CA HIS A 96 -6.98 -0.70 9.75
C HIS A 96 -7.61 -2.01 9.29
N TRP A 97 -7.87 -2.89 10.22
CA TRP A 97 -8.64 -4.08 9.94
C TRP A 97 -10.04 -3.74 9.40
N SER A 98 -10.48 -4.45 8.38
CA SER A 98 -11.82 -4.34 7.81
C SER A 98 -12.40 -5.73 7.59
N ALA A 99 -13.70 -5.90 7.92
CA ALA A 99 -14.41 -7.13 7.63
C ALA A 99 -14.52 -7.42 6.12
N GLU A 100 -14.40 -6.38 5.29
CA GLU A 100 -14.43 -6.47 3.83
C GLU A 100 -13.04 -6.62 3.21
N ALA A 101 -11.99 -6.73 4.02
CA ALA A 101 -10.63 -6.89 3.52
C ALA A 101 -10.52 -8.16 2.67
N ARG A 102 -9.92 -8.01 1.50
CA ARG A 102 -9.67 -9.11 0.57
C ARG A 102 -8.30 -9.71 0.87
N TYR A 103 -8.26 -11.01 1.00
CA TYR A 103 -7.03 -11.76 1.25
C TYR A 103 -6.78 -12.74 0.12
N ALA A 104 -5.55 -12.83 -0.37
CA ALA A 104 -5.02 -14.03 -0.99
C ALA A 104 -4.32 -14.83 0.11
N ALA A 105 -4.48 -16.12 0.07
CA ALA A 105 -3.90 -17.02 1.05
C ALA A 105 -3.44 -18.31 0.36
N VAL A 106 -2.49 -18.99 0.94
CA VAL A 106 -1.91 -20.22 0.43
C VAL A 106 -1.81 -21.24 1.55
N ASN A 107 -2.01 -22.51 1.24
CA ASN A 107 -1.90 -23.61 2.18
C ASN A 107 -0.49 -23.67 2.80
N LEU A 108 -0.41 -23.92 4.09
CA LEU A 108 0.83 -23.98 4.86
C LEU A 108 1.74 -25.16 4.49
N ASN A 109 1.24 -26.15 3.76
CA ASN A 109 1.99 -27.33 3.31
C ASN A 109 3.12 -27.02 2.30
N ILE A 110 3.24 -25.77 1.86
CA ILE A 110 4.34 -25.32 0.99
C ILE A 110 5.65 -25.09 1.74
N VAL A 111 5.61 -25.09 3.06
CA VAL A 111 6.77 -24.84 3.94
C VAL A 111 7.08 -26.09 4.71
N ASP A 112 8.36 -26.44 4.74
CA ASP A 112 8.88 -27.48 5.64
C ASP A 112 9.09 -26.86 7.04
N TRP A 113 8.08 -27.00 7.89
CA TRP A 113 8.06 -26.38 9.21
C TRP A 113 9.01 -27.07 10.17
N PRO A 114 9.76 -26.33 11.00
CA PRO A 114 10.70 -26.92 11.98
C PRO A 114 10.04 -27.83 13.02
N LEU A 115 8.79 -27.55 13.38
CA LEU A 115 7.99 -28.37 14.29
C LEU A 115 6.72 -28.85 13.58
N GLU A 116 6.19 -30.00 14.00
CA GLU A 116 4.84 -30.40 13.62
C GLU A 116 3.85 -29.30 14.03
N PRO A 117 3.04 -28.77 13.12
CA PRO A 117 2.05 -27.77 13.45
C PRO A 117 0.97 -28.33 14.38
N THR A 118 0.94 -27.86 15.61
CA THR A 118 -0.01 -28.33 16.63
C THR A 118 -1.35 -27.62 16.58
N GLU A 119 -1.30 -26.31 16.30
CA GLU A 119 -2.47 -25.45 16.25
C GLU A 119 -2.49 -24.62 14.96
N ILE A 120 -3.44 -24.93 14.10
CA ILE A 120 -3.72 -24.21 12.85
C ILE A 120 -5.19 -23.83 12.86
N SER A 121 -5.54 -22.59 12.52
CA SER A 121 -6.93 -22.18 12.43
C SER A 121 -7.68 -22.98 11.34
N GLU A 122 -8.95 -23.22 11.53
CA GLU A 122 -9.78 -23.91 10.52
C GLU A 122 -9.78 -23.16 9.16
N LYS A 123 -9.67 -21.85 9.21
CA LYS A 123 -9.54 -21.02 8.01
C LYS A 123 -8.24 -21.32 7.27
N ASP A 124 -7.11 -21.41 7.99
CA ASP A 124 -5.80 -21.63 7.37
C ASP A 124 -5.66 -23.05 6.79
N LYS A 125 -6.34 -24.04 7.38
CA LYS A 125 -6.42 -25.41 6.85
C LYS A 125 -7.14 -25.49 5.48
N GLN A 126 -8.05 -24.54 5.20
CA GLN A 126 -8.86 -24.52 4.00
C GLN A 126 -8.25 -23.68 2.86
N HIS A 127 -7.06 -23.10 3.07
CA HIS A 127 -6.42 -22.33 2.02
C HIS A 127 -6.02 -23.19 0.83
N PRO A 128 -6.09 -22.65 -0.41
CA PRO A 128 -5.75 -23.38 -1.62
C PRO A 128 -4.26 -23.73 -1.69
N ALA A 129 -3.92 -24.76 -2.45
CA ALA A 129 -2.53 -25.05 -2.79
C ALA A 129 -1.90 -23.90 -3.59
N LEU A 130 -0.58 -23.76 -3.55
CA LEU A 130 0.12 -22.67 -4.26
C LEU A 130 -0.18 -22.64 -5.76
N THR A 131 -0.37 -23.80 -6.37
CA THR A 131 -0.74 -23.95 -7.80
C THR A 131 -2.12 -23.39 -8.12
N ASP A 132 -3.00 -23.30 -7.14
CA ASP A 132 -4.41 -22.92 -7.30
C ASP A 132 -4.68 -21.50 -6.81
N VAL A 133 -3.66 -20.85 -6.23
CA VAL A 133 -3.75 -19.46 -5.75
C VAL A 133 -3.76 -18.51 -6.95
N SER A 134 -4.81 -17.69 -7.04
CA SER A 134 -4.80 -16.53 -7.92
C SER A 134 -4.15 -15.35 -7.17
N PRO A 135 -2.98 -14.86 -7.61
CA PRO A 135 -2.35 -13.70 -7.01
C PRO A 135 -3.30 -12.49 -7.03
N MET A 136 -3.32 -11.73 -5.95
CA MET A 136 -4.03 -10.45 -5.96
C MET A 136 -3.28 -9.49 -6.87
N THR A 137 -3.96 -8.99 -7.89
CA THR A 137 -3.40 -7.91 -8.71
C THR A 137 -3.18 -6.67 -7.86
N ALA A 138 -1.99 -6.08 -7.98
CA ALA A 138 -1.71 -4.79 -7.37
C ALA A 138 -2.73 -3.75 -7.85
N ARG A 139 -3.20 -2.89 -6.94
CA ARG A 139 -4.07 -1.77 -7.34
C ARG A 139 -3.26 -0.81 -8.20
N ARG A 140 -3.83 -0.40 -9.33
CA ARG A 140 -3.18 0.43 -10.34
C ARG A 140 -3.25 1.91 -10.00
N ILE A 141 -2.42 2.70 -10.66
CA ILE A 141 -2.52 4.16 -10.71
C ILE A 141 -3.30 4.53 -11.97
N LEU A 142 -4.29 5.40 -11.84
CA LEU A 142 -5.00 6.02 -12.97
C LEU A 142 -4.45 7.42 -13.17
N VAL A 143 -4.04 7.76 -14.38
CA VAL A 143 -3.60 9.11 -14.76
C VAL A 143 -4.55 9.67 -15.79
N THR A 144 -5.26 10.73 -15.46
CA THR A 144 -6.13 11.45 -16.40
C THR A 144 -5.35 12.58 -17.09
N GLY A 145 -5.81 13.05 -18.24
CA GLY A 145 -5.10 14.09 -19.00
C GLY A 145 -3.77 13.59 -19.60
N ALA A 146 -3.70 12.33 -20.02
CA ALA A 146 -2.50 11.65 -20.51
C ALA A 146 -1.78 12.35 -21.66
N ASN A 147 -2.50 13.11 -22.49
CA ASN A 147 -1.95 13.82 -23.66
C ASN A 147 -1.35 15.20 -23.31
N GLY A 148 -1.57 15.70 -22.09
CA GLY A 148 -0.98 16.93 -21.58
C GLY A 148 0.53 16.80 -21.29
N GLN A 149 1.18 17.91 -21.00
CA GLN A 149 2.64 17.92 -20.72
C GLN A 149 3.00 17.02 -19.54
N LEU A 150 2.29 17.19 -18.41
CA LEU A 150 2.53 16.38 -17.20
C LEU A 150 2.18 14.90 -17.41
N GLY A 151 1.03 14.60 -18.04
CA GLY A 151 0.64 13.23 -18.36
C GLY A 151 1.68 12.49 -19.19
N ARG A 152 2.22 13.14 -20.23
CA ARG A 152 3.31 12.58 -21.04
C ARG A 152 4.62 12.39 -20.29
N ALA A 153 4.94 13.29 -19.36
CA ALA A 153 6.13 13.14 -18.51
C ALA A 153 5.97 11.96 -17.55
N LEU A 154 4.82 11.85 -16.88
CA LEU A 154 4.52 10.74 -15.96
C LEU A 154 4.52 9.37 -16.66
N LYS A 155 4.10 9.30 -17.92
CA LYS A 155 4.08 8.05 -18.69
C LYS A 155 5.47 7.41 -18.84
N ARG A 156 6.52 8.20 -18.73
CA ARG A 156 7.92 7.70 -18.77
C ARG A 156 8.38 7.11 -17.44
N LEU A 157 7.72 7.48 -16.34
CA LEU A 157 8.10 7.13 -14.97
C LEU A 157 7.20 6.05 -14.38
N LEU A 158 5.91 6.06 -14.73
CA LEU A 158 4.89 5.16 -14.17
C LEU A 158 4.47 4.13 -15.23
N THR A 159 5.32 3.15 -15.50
CA THR A 159 5.11 2.16 -16.58
C THR A 159 3.88 1.29 -16.40
N ASP A 160 3.47 1.05 -15.14
CA ASP A 160 2.34 0.17 -14.79
C ASP A 160 1.03 0.95 -14.54
N ALA A 161 1.04 2.28 -14.74
CA ALA A 161 -0.15 3.11 -14.60
C ALA A 161 -1.04 3.06 -15.84
N GLU A 162 -2.34 3.20 -15.62
CA GLU A 162 -3.31 3.40 -16.70
C GLU A 162 -3.39 4.87 -17.07
N PHE A 163 -3.10 5.19 -18.31
CA PHE A 163 -3.09 6.56 -18.84
C PHE A 163 -4.31 6.79 -19.74
N CYS A 164 -5.18 7.72 -19.34
CA CYS A 164 -6.39 8.06 -20.05
C CYS A 164 -6.31 9.47 -20.63
N SER A 165 -6.56 9.59 -21.92
CA SER A 165 -6.79 10.89 -22.58
C SER A 165 -8.20 11.41 -22.27
N HIS A 166 -8.54 12.62 -22.72
CA HIS A 166 -9.91 13.14 -22.59
C HIS A 166 -10.95 12.25 -23.28
N ALA A 167 -10.59 11.68 -24.42
CA ALA A 167 -11.49 10.77 -25.15
C ALA A 167 -11.76 9.45 -24.41
N ASP A 168 -10.77 8.98 -23.61
CA ASP A 168 -10.90 7.74 -22.84
C ASP A 168 -11.56 7.96 -21.48
N PHE A 169 -11.40 9.18 -20.95
CA PHE A 169 -11.85 9.54 -19.62
C PHE A 169 -12.11 11.05 -19.50
N ASP A 170 -13.37 11.43 -19.60
CA ASP A 170 -13.81 12.79 -19.33
C ASP A 170 -14.03 13.00 -17.83
N ILE A 171 -13.21 13.83 -17.19
CA ILE A 171 -13.32 14.11 -15.75
C ILE A 171 -14.61 14.86 -15.40
N THR A 172 -15.24 15.52 -16.37
CA THR A 172 -16.53 16.22 -16.16
C THR A 172 -17.71 15.27 -16.13
N ASN A 173 -17.54 14.07 -16.72
CA ASN A 173 -18.48 12.96 -16.71
C ASN A 173 -17.73 11.63 -16.60
N PRO A 174 -17.14 11.31 -15.42
CA PRO A 174 -16.34 10.11 -15.24
C PRO A 174 -17.11 8.85 -15.60
N PRO A 175 -16.57 7.98 -16.48
CA PRO A 175 -17.26 6.75 -16.86
C PRO A 175 -17.35 5.78 -15.70
N GLU A 176 -18.39 4.98 -15.67
CA GLU A 176 -18.50 3.87 -14.72
C GLU A 176 -17.36 2.87 -14.94
N ARG A 177 -16.71 2.46 -13.85
CA ARG A 177 -15.66 1.46 -13.85
C ARG A 177 -15.48 0.81 -12.50
N ASN A 178 -14.73 -0.28 -12.44
CA ASN A 178 -14.36 -0.90 -11.18
C ASN A 178 -13.29 -0.07 -10.46
N TRP A 179 -13.71 0.91 -9.66
CA TRP A 179 -12.82 1.80 -8.93
C TRP A 179 -11.92 1.08 -7.92
N LYS A 180 -12.34 -0.06 -7.39
CA LYS A 180 -11.57 -0.85 -6.42
C LYS A 180 -10.24 -1.39 -6.97
N GLN A 181 -10.03 -1.32 -8.29
CA GLN A 181 -8.75 -1.70 -8.90
C GLN A 181 -7.68 -0.60 -8.86
N TYR A 182 -8.02 0.60 -8.41
CA TYR A 182 -7.08 1.71 -8.33
C TYR A 182 -6.70 2.02 -6.88
N SER A 183 -5.41 2.34 -6.65
CA SER A 183 -4.90 2.88 -5.39
C SER A 183 -4.80 4.39 -5.42
N THR A 184 -4.55 4.94 -6.60
CA THR A 184 -4.27 6.37 -6.79
C THR A 184 -4.87 6.86 -8.09
N ILE A 185 -5.44 8.06 -8.06
CA ILE A 185 -5.81 8.83 -9.25
C ILE A 185 -4.90 10.05 -9.29
N ILE A 186 -4.15 10.24 -10.39
CA ILE A 186 -3.38 11.44 -10.64
C ILE A 186 -4.12 12.25 -11.71
N ASN A 187 -4.75 13.34 -11.31
CA ASN A 187 -5.47 14.20 -12.24
C ASN A 187 -4.54 15.26 -12.84
N CYS A 188 -4.17 15.05 -14.11
CA CYS A 188 -3.43 16.00 -14.94
C CYS A 188 -4.33 16.70 -15.97
N ALA A 189 -5.64 16.42 -15.97
CA ALA A 189 -6.57 17.09 -16.86
C ALA A 189 -6.91 18.48 -16.32
N ALA A 190 -6.84 19.47 -17.19
CA ALA A 190 -7.18 20.85 -16.90
C ALA A 190 -7.59 21.59 -18.19
N TYR A 191 -8.40 22.60 -18.05
CA TYR A 191 -8.65 23.60 -19.07
C TYR A 191 -7.56 24.68 -18.98
N ASN A 192 -6.58 24.66 -19.90
CA ASN A 192 -5.37 25.47 -19.82
C ASN A 192 -5.39 26.70 -20.75
N ASP A 193 -6.39 26.84 -21.62
CA ASP A 193 -6.53 28.01 -22.47
C ASP A 193 -7.12 29.20 -21.66
N VAL A 194 -6.22 30.04 -21.14
CA VAL A 194 -6.60 31.19 -20.30
C VAL A 194 -7.51 32.17 -21.07
N ASN A 195 -7.20 32.44 -22.33
CA ASN A 195 -8.00 33.34 -23.14
C ASN A 195 -9.36 32.73 -23.53
N GLY A 196 -9.35 31.44 -23.84
CA GLY A 196 -10.56 30.67 -24.09
C GLY A 196 -11.47 30.58 -22.86
N ALA A 197 -10.91 30.49 -21.66
CA ALA A 197 -11.66 30.45 -20.42
C ALA A 197 -12.50 31.74 -20.16
N GLU A 198 -12.04 32.90 -20.63
CA GLU A 198 -12.81 34.14 -20.53
C GLU A 198 -14.04 34.11 -21.44
N ASN A 199 -13.97 33.40 -22.56
CA ASN A 199 -15.06 33.27 -23.52
C ASN A 199 -15.99 32.09 -23.20
N ASP A 200 -15.46 31.03 -22.58
CA ASP A 200 -16.21 29.84 -22.19
C ASP A 200 -15.92 29.48 -20.72
N ARG A 201 -16.39 30.30 -19.82
CA ARG A 201 -16.26 30.12 -18.37
C ARG A 201 -16.95 28.87 -17.87
N ALA A 202 -18.02 28.45 -18.54
CA ALA A 202 -18.74 27.22 -18.14
C ALA A 202 -17.90 25.98 -18.38
N ALA A 203 -17.25 25.86 -19.55
CA ALA A 203 -16.35 24.71 -19.81
C ALA A 203 -15.12 24.76 -18.92
N ALA A 204 -14.51 25.92 -18.68
CA ALA A 204 -13.39 26.08 -17.77
C ALA A 204 -13.76 25.64 -16.33
N TRP A 205 -14.92 26.06 -15.84
CA TRP A 205 -15.45 25.69 -14.54
C TRP A 205 -15.72 24.17 -14.44
N ALA A 206 -16.37 23.60 -15.44
CA ALA A 206 -16.68 22.18 -15.47
C ALA A 206 -15.41 21.32 -15.37
N VAL A 207 -14.33 21.69 -16.09
CA VAL A 207 -13.08 20.94 -16.11
C VAL A 207 -12.23 21.23 -14.87
N ASN A 208 -12.10 22.50 -14.44
CA ASN A 208 -11.14 22.86 -13.39
C ASN A 208 -11.72 22.83 -11.97
N ALA A 209 -13.05 22.80 -11.82
CA ALA A 209 -13.70 22.75 -10.50
C ALA A 209 -14.59 21.51 -10.34
N GLU A 210 -15.59 21.33 -11.20
CA GLU A 210 -16.55 20.22 -11.03
C GLU A 210 -15.90 18.85 -11.28
N GLY A 211 -15.04 18.72 -12.29
CA GLY A 211 -14.31 17.49 -12.59
C GLY A 211 -13.48 17.00 -11.42
N PRO A 212 -12.57 17.81 -10.86
CA PRO A 212 -11.83 17.47 -9.64
C PRO A 212 -12.72 17.13 -8.45
N ALA A 213 -13.84 17.84 -8.26
CA ALA A 213 -14.80 17.54 -7.19
C ALA A 213 -15.46 16.16 -7.36
N LYS A 214 -15.78 15.76 -8.60
CA LYS A 214 -16.29 14.39 -8.89
C LYS A 214 -15.23 13.34 -8.63
N LEU A 215 -13.99 13.56 -9.08
CA LEU A 215 -12.87 12.64 -8.79
C LEU A 215 -12.62 12.53 -7.29
N ALA A 216 -12.73 13.61 -6.54
CA ALA A 216 -12.54 13.59 -5.08
C ALA A 216 -13.61 12.74 -4.37
N ARG A 217 -14.88 12.81 -4.82
CA ARG A 217 -15.95 11.96 -4.29
C ARG A 217 -15.69 10.48 -4.59
N ILE A 218 -15.38 10.17 -5.85
CA ILE A 218 -15.02 8.80 -6.26
C ILE A 218 -13.85 8.27 -5.42
N ALA A 219 -12.82 9.09 -5.23
CA ALA A 219 -11.64 8.72 -4.46
C ALA A 219 -12.00 8.43 -2.99
N ALA A 220 -12.80 9.31 -2.37
CA ALA A 220 -13.24 9.13 -0.98
C ALA A 220 -14.10 7.88 -0.79
N GLU A 221 -15.07 7.64 -1.67
CA GLU A 221 -15.98 6.50 -1.61
C GLU A 221 -15.26 5.15 -1.81
N ASN A 222 -14.13 5.15 -2.54
CA ASN A 222 -13.40 3.93 -2.90
C ASN A 222 -12.04 3.80 -2.22
N GLN A 223 -11.73 4.66 -1.24
CA GLN A 223 -10.43 4.66 -0.53
C GLN A 223 -9.24 4.75 -1.51
N ILE A 224 -9.34 5.68 -2.46
CA ILE A 224 -8.32 5.98 -3.46
C ILE A 224 -7.63 7.29 -3.06
N THR A 225 -6.31 7.36 -3.19
CA THR A 225 -5.58 8.61 -3.06
C THR A 225 -5.79 9.46 -4.30
N LEU A 226 -6.30 10.68 -4.16
CA LEU A 226 -6.36 11.64 -5.25
C LEU A 226 -5.17 12.61 -5.16
N VAL A 227 -4.38 12.65 -6.23
CA VAL A 227 -3.36 13.68 -6.46
C VAL A 227 -3.91 14.62 -7.55
N HIS A 228 -4.20 15.86 -7.19
CA HIS A 228 -4.68 16.87 -8.13
C HIS A 228 -3.68 18.01 -8.21
N VAL A 229 -3.27 18.34 -9.44
CA VAL A 229 -2.39 19.47 -9.70
C VAL A 229 -3.27 20.70 -9.91
N SER A 230 -3.15 21.66 -9.02
CA SER A 230 -3.83 22.93 -9.07
C SER A 230 -2.96 23.99 -9.78
N SER A 231 -3.34 25.25 -9.69
CA SER A 231 -2.67 26.40 -10.28
C SER A 231 -2.25 27.38 -9.18
N ASP A 232 -1.17 28.10 -9.40
CA ASP A 232 -0.74 29.24 -8.60
C ASP A 232 -1.70 30.44 -8.69
N TYR A 233 -2.51 30.51 -9.74
CA TYR A 233 -3.56 31.53 -9.92
C TYR A 233 -4.68 31.48 -8.87
N ILE A 234 -4.72 30.49 -7.99
CA ILE A 234 -5.65 30.47 -6.86
C ILE A 234 -5.19 31.36 -5.70
N PHE A 235 -3.93 31.79 -5.70
CA PHE A 235 -3.39 32.68 -4.68
C PHE A 235 -3.50 34.14 -5.15
N ASP A 236 -3.87 35.05 -4.27
CA ASP A 236 -4.00 36.48 -4.52
C ASP A 236 -2.66 37.24 -4.55
N GLY A 237 -1.58 36.55 -4.22
CA GLY A 237 -0.24 37.13 -4.18
C GLY A 237 0.11 37.88 -2.88
N ALA A 238 -0.74 37.74 -1.85
CA ALA A 238 -0.51 38.35 -0.54
C ALA A 238 0.26 37.42 0.42
#